data_46f49832429a54bc12df93d6cf956e10
#
_entry.id   46f49832429a54bc12df93d6cf956e10
#
_cell.length_a   1.000
_cell.length_b   1.000
_cell.length_c   1.000
_cell.angle_alpha   90.00
_cell.angle_beta   90.00
_cell.angle_gamma   90.00
#
_symmetry.space_group_name_H-M   'P 1'
#
loop_
_entity.id
_entity.type
_entity.pdbx_description
1 polymer ?
#
loop_
_entity_poly.entity_id
_entity_poly.type
_entity_poly.pdbx_seq_one_letter_code
_entity_poly.pdbx_strand_id
1 'polypeptide(L)'
;MLILYKFPLSPISITAPLFLENCQAGFPSPAQDYVERELDLNEYCVMRPAATFFVRASGQSMTDIGLNSGDLMVVDKAESPRHGDIVIAEIEGEFTVKRLLLRPRLTLQPMNPSFSPIYPDPETLQIFGVVTSFIHKTRGE
;
A
#
# COMPACT_ATOMS: atom_id res chain seq x y z
N MET A 1 2.32 -6.39 16.53
CA MET A 1 3.73 -6.01 16.37
C MET A 1 4.03 -5.76 14.89
N LEU A 2 4.75 -4.71 14.60
CA LEU A 2 5.11 -4.33 13.24
C LEU A 2 6.40 -5.04 12.84
N ILE A 3 6.37 -5.78 11.73
CA ILE A 3 7.54 -6.46 11.18
C ILE A 3 7.93 -5.76 9.89
N LEU A 4 9.17 -5.27 9.84
CA LEU A 4 9.68 -4.55 8.69
C LEU A 4 10.73 -5.39 7.95
N TYR A 5 10.59 -5.46 6.62
CA TYR A 5 11.55 -6.09 5.74
C TYR A 5 12.15 -5.03 4.83
N LYS A 6 13.48 -4.94 4.82
CA LYS A 6 14.18 -3.96 3.99
C LYS A 6 14.62 -4.61 2.69
N PHE A 7 14.45 -3.88 1.57
CA PHE A 7 14.88 -4.35 0.27
C PHE A 7 16.39 -4.47 0.18
N PRO A 8 16.91 -5.50 -0.49
CA PRO A 8 18.33 -5.54 -0.82
C PRO A 8 18.68 -4.44 -1.83
N LEU A 9 19.92 -3.98 -1.78
CA LEU A 9 20.37 -2.92 -2.69
C LEU A 9 20.45 -3.38 -4.15
N SER A 10 20.66 -4.68 -4.37
CA SER A 10 20.75 -5.27 -5.72
C SER A 10 19.84 -6.48 -5.81
N PRO A 11 18.51 -6.27 -5.95
CA PRO A 11 17.58 -7.38 -6.04
C PRO A 11 17.73 -8.14 -7.35
N ILE A 12 17.43 -9.45 -7.30
CA ILE A 12 17.34 -10.27 -8.50
C ILE A 12 16.06 -9.89 -9.25
N SER A 13 16.20 -9.66 -10.55
CA SER A 13 15.05 -9.33 -11.40
C SER A 13 14.26 -10.60 -11.73
N ILE A 14 12.96 -10.56 -11.46
CA ILE A 14 12.01 -11.62 -11.84
C ILE A 14 10.90 -10.95 -12.62
N THR A 15 10.72 -11.35 -13.87
CA THR A 15 9.74 -10.73 -14.73
C THR A 15 8.65 -11.71 -15.16
N ALA A 16 7.51 -11.17 -15.53
CA ALA A 16 6.42 -11.90 -16.16
C ALA A 16 5.78 -11.01 -17.23
N PRO A 17 5.14 -11.60 -18.25
CA PRO A 17 4.53 -10.80 -19.31
C PRO A 17 3.35 -9.97 -18.79
N LEU A 18 3.30 -8.70 -19.21
CA LEU A 18 2.14 -7.84 -19.02
C LEU A 18 1.44 -7.72 -20.35
N PHE A 19 0.16 -8.08 -20.38
CA PHE A 19 -0.62 -8.02 -21.62
C PHE A 19 -1.17 -6.63 -21.87
N LEU A 20 -1.25 -6.26 -23.16
CA LEU A 20 -1.73 -4.94 -23.60
C LEU A 20 -3.20 -4.72 -23.27
N GLU A 21 -4.02 -5.75 -23.42
CA GLU A 21 -5.45 -5.62 -23.27
C GLU A 21 -5.91 -6.01 -21.87
N ASN A 22 -6.91 -5.26 -21.38
CA ASN A 22 -7.54 -5.56 -20.11
C ASN A 22 -8.33 -6.87 -20.21
N CYS A 23 -8.22 -7.68 -19.17
CA CYS A 23 -9.01 -8.88 -19.05
C CYS A 23 -10.36 -8.52 -18.44
N GLN A 24 -11.42 -8.81 -19.17
CA GLN A 24 -12.79 -8.70 -18.65
C GLN A 24 -13.30 -10.08 -18.26
N ALA A 25 -14.36 -10.10 -17.44
CA ALA A 25 -15.01 -11.36 -17.12
C ALA A 25 -15.45 -12.06 -18.42
N GLY A 26 -15.05 -13.32 -18.60
CA GLY A 26 -15.29 -14.06 -19.82
C GLY A 26 -14.26 -13.89 -20.91
N PHE A 27 -13.17 -13.20 -20.65
CA PHE A 27 -12.06 -13.08 -21.58
C PHE A 27 -11.48 -14.47 -21.87
N PRO A 28 -11.47 -14.92 -23.16
CA PRO A 28 -11.16 -16.32 -23.44
C PRO A 28 -9.70 -16.71 -23.21
N SER A 29 -8.76 -15.92 -23.69
CA SER A 29 -7.34 -16.14 -23.42
C SER A 29 -6.53 -14.96 -23.95
N PRO A 30 -5.52 -14.52 -23.20
CA PRO A 30 -4.58 -13.53 -23.73
C PRO A 30 -3.64 -14.18 -24.73
N ALA A 31 -3.46 -13.54 -25.90
CA ALA A 31 -2.53 -14.01 -26.90
C ALA A 31 -1.15 -13.42 -26.66
N GLN A 32 -0.09 -14.18 -26.97
CA GLN A 32 1.28 -13.73 -26.77
C GLN A 32 1.63 -12.46 -27.56
N ASP A 33 0.99 -12.27 -28.70
CA ASP A 33 1.22 -11.11 -29.57
C ASP A 33 0.75 -9.80 -28.95
N TYR A 34 0.01 -9.87 -27.83
CA TYR A 34 -0.52 -8.70 -27.14
C TYR A 34 0.23 -8.38 -25.83
N VAL A 35 1.47 -8.82 -25.73
CA VAL A 35 2.29 -8.51 -24.59
C VAL A 35 2.82 -7.08 -24.69
N GLU A 36 2.50 -6.24 -23.70
CA GLU A 36 3.01 -4.87 -23.66
C GLU A 36 4.51 -4.86 -23.34
N ARG A 37 4.91 -5.61 -22.31
CA ARG A 37 6.29 -5.69 -21.85
C ARG A 37 6.44 -6.81 -20.83
N GLU A 38 7.68 -7.14 -20.51
CA GLU A 38 7.99 -7.94 -19.34
C GLU A 38 7.94 -7.04 -18.12
N LEU A 39 7.20 -7.45 -17.09
CA LEU A 39 7.01 -6.66 -15.89
C LEU A 39 7.75 -7.28 -14.71
N ASP A 40 8.57 -6.46 -14.05
CA ASP A 40 9.16 -6.78 -12.76
C ASP A 40 8.35 -6.05 -11.69
N LEU A 41 7.67 -6.80 -10.81
CA LEU A 41 6.85 -6.18 -9.77
C LEU A 41 7.67 -5.33 -8.80
N ASN A 42 8.93 -5.67 -8.57
CA ASN A 42 9.77 -4.84 -7.72
C ASN A 42 9.97 -3.44 -8.31
N GLU A 43 10.26 -3.38 -9.62
CA GLU A 43 10.38 -2.09 -10.30
C GLU A 43 9.05 -1.34 -10.33
N TYR A 44 7.96 -2.07 -10.52
CA TYR A 44 6.63 -1.48 -10.62
C TYR A 44 6.16 -0.89 -9.29
N CYS A 45 6.41 -1.58 -8.19
CA CYS A 45 5.88 -1.21 -6.87
C CYS A 45 6.87 -0.43 -6.01
N VAL A 46 8.18 -0.58 -6.23
CA VAL A 46 9.21 -0.04 -5.36
C VAL A 46 10.00 1.03 -6.11
N MET A 47 9.68 2.29 -5.85
CA MET A 47 10.36 3.42 -6.50
C MET A 47 11.71 3.73 -5.86
N ARG A 48 11.79 3.55 -4.54
CA ARG A 48 12.99 3.88 -3.75
C ARG A 48 13.33 2.72 -2.83
N PRO A 49 14.14 1.75 -3.31
CA PRO A 49 14.41 0.54 -2.51
C PRO A 49 14.98 0.83 -1.11
N ALA A 50 15.83 1.83 -0.98
CA ALA A 50 16.46 2.15 0.31
C ALA A 50 15.45 2.74 1.32
N ALA A 51 14.32 3.26 0.85
CA ALA A 51 13.29 3.87 1.70
C ALA A 51 11.99 3.06 1.75
N THR A 52 11.98 1.87 1.15
CA THR A 52 10.78 1.04 1.04
C THR A 52 10.77 -0.05 2.10
N PHE A 53 9.61 -0.22 2.72
CA PHE A 53 9.37 -1.28 3.70
C PHE A 53 8.10 -2.02 3.30
N PHE A 54 8.08 -3.31 3.59
CA PHE A 54 6.85 -4.10 3.52
C PHE A 54 6.29 -4.21 4.93
N VAL A 55 5.00 -3.93 5.06
CA VAL A 55 4.32 -3.96 6.36
C VAL A 55 3.02 -4.72 6.20
N ARG A 56 2.77 -5.65 7.10
CA ARG A 56 1.54 -6.43 7.05
C ARG A 56 0.43 -5.67 7.75
N ALA A 57 -0.72 -5.55 7.07
CA ALA A 57 -1.89 -4.90 7.66
C ALA A 57 -2.56 -5.80 8.69
N SER A 58 -3.15 -5.19 9.69
CA SER A 58 -4.02 -5.89 10.65
C SER A 58 -5.26 -5.05 10.92
N GLY A 59 -6.36 -5.73 11.25
CA GLY A 59 -7.63 -5.07 11.50
C GLY A 59 -8.42 -4.79 10.25
N GLN A 60 -9.56 -4.14 10.40
CA GLN A 60 -10.56 -3.99 9.34
C GLN A 60 -10.92 -2.53 9.06
N SER A 61 -10.12 -1.57 9.55
CA SER A 61 -10.48 -0.16 9.42
C SER A 61 -10.36 0.39 8.00
N MET A 62 -9.77 -0.38 7.07
CA MET A 62 -9.50 0.07 5.70
C MET A 62 -10.14 -0.83 4.65
N THR A 63 -11.15 -1.62 5.01
CA THR A 63 -11.74 -2.61 4.10
C THR A 63 -12.43 -2.00 2.89
N ASP A 64 -12.93 -0.76 2.99
CA ASP A 64 -13.63 -0.13 1.88
C ASP A 64 -12.73 0.21 0.69
N ILE A 65 -11.42 0.26 0.88
CA ILE A 65 -10.48 0.38 -0.24
C ILE A 65 -9.90 -0.97 -0.66
N GLY A 66 -10.40 -2.06 -0.08
CA GLY A 66 -9.93 -3.41 -0.39
C GLY A 66 -8.73 -3.86 0.44
N LEU A 67 -8.27 -3.05 1.39
CA LEU A 67 -7.15 -3.41 2.25
C LEU A 67 -7.67 -4.21 3.44
N ASN A 68 -7.29 -5.48 3.50
CA ASN A 68 -7.78 -6.41 4.50
C ASN A 68 -6.65 -6.85 5.44
N SER A 69 -7.05 -7.37 6.59
CA SER A 69 -6.11 -7.93 7.54
C SER A 69 -5.28 -9.03 6.88
N GLY A 70 -3.97 -8.98 7.05
CA GLY A 70 -3.04 -9.93 6.43
C GLY A 70 -2.46 -9.48 5.11
N ASP A 71 -3.00 -8.43 4.50
CA ASP A 71 -2.45 -7.89 3.25
C ASP A 71 -1.07 -7.30 3.47
N LEU A 72 -0.26 -7.33 2.41
CA LEU A 72 1.09 -6.78 2.45
C LEU A 72 1.07 -5.37 1.86
N MET A 73 1.45 -4.39 2.66
CA MET A 73 1.54 -3.00 2.22
C MET A 73 2.96 -2.66 1.80
N VAL A 74 3.09 -1.94 0.68
CA VAL A 74 4.36 -1.37 0.23
C VAL A 74 4.40 0.07 0.74
N VAL A 75 5.37 0.37 1.58
CA VAL A 75 5.46 1.66 2.28
C VAL A 75 6.73 2.38 1.88
N ASP A 76 6.58 3.60 1.36
CA ASP A 76 7.70 4.46 0.99
C ASP A 76 7.87 5.56 2.04
N LYS A 77 8.97 5.53 2.76
CA LYS A 77 9.28 6.54 3.79
C LYS A 77 9.76 7.86 3.21
N ALA A 78 10.22 7.87 1.98
CA ALA A 78 10.74 9.08 1.34
C ALA A 78 9.66 9.88 0.63
N GLU A 79 8.46 9.32 0.46
CA GLU A 79 7.36 10.02 -0.15
C GLU A 79 6.79 11.06 0.81
N SER A 80 6.57 12.28 0.31
CA SER A 80 5.92 13.33 1.10
C SER A 80 4.41 13.08 1.15
N PRO A 81 3.82 12.94 2.35
CA PRO A 81 2.38 12.68 2.44
C PRO A 81 1.55 13.83 1.89
N ARG A 82 0.51 13.48 1.12
CA ARG A 82 -0.43 14.42 0.53
C ARG A 82 -1.84 14.11 1.01
N HIS A 83 -2.71 15.10 0.86
CA HIS A 83 -4.13 14.92 1.14
C HIS A 83 -4.69 13.74 0.34
N GLY A 84 -5.34 12.80 1.03
CA GLY A 84 -5.92 11.62 0.40
C GLY A 84 -5.02 10.39 0.38
N ASP A 85 -3.75 10.52 0.71
CA ASP A 85 -2.84 9.38 0.76
C ASP A 85 -3.21 8.39 1.87
N ILE A 86 -2.95 7.13 1.60
CA ILE A 86 -2.99 6.11 2.65
C ILE A 86 -1.62 6.12 3.32
N VAL A 87 -1.61 6.29 4.62
CA VAL A 87 -0.36 6.44 5.38
C VAL A 87 -0.32 5.48 6.56
N ILE A 88 0.89 5.18 6.99
CA ILE A 88 1.10 4.58 8.30
C ILE A 88 1.49 5.72 9.24
N ALA A 89 0.66 5.95 10.24
CA ALA A 89 0.83 7.00 11.21
C ALA A 89 1.18 6.42 12.57
N GLU A 90 1.99 7.15 13.32
CA GLU A 90 2.29 6.84 14.72
C GLU A 90 1.65 7.88 15.60
N ILE A 91 0.81 7.43 16.54
CA ILE A 91 0.16 8.27 17.54
C ILE A 91 0.42 7.63 18.89
N GLU A 92 1.07 8.37 19.79
CA GLU A 92 1.33 7.90 21.14
C GLU A 92 1.98 6.51 21.19
N GLY A 93 2.93 6.28 20.29
CA GLY A 93 3.67 5.02 20.20
C GLY A 93 2.95 3.89 19.46
N GLU A 94 1.75 4.11 19.00
CA GLU A 94 1.00 3.09 18.26
C GLU A 94 0.94 3.42 16.78
N PHE A 95 1.11 2.39 15.94
CA PHE A 95 1.04 2.53 14.49
C PHE A 95 -0.36 2.18 14.00
N THR A 96 -0.85 2.95 13.04
CA THR A 96 -2.14 2.69 12.40
C THR A 96 -2.06 3.05 10.92
N VAL A 97 -2.81 2.35 10.08
CA VAL A 97 -2.96 2.67 8.67
C VAL A 97 -4.31 3.37 8.49
N LYS A 98 -4.28 4.56 7.87
CA LYS A 98 -5.47 5.38 7.68
C LYS A 98 -5.28 6.26 6.44
N ARG A 99 -6.38 6.85 5.98
CA ARG A 99 -6.33 7.86 4.94
C ARG A 99 -6.05 9.21 5.58
N LEU A 100 -5.03 9.90 5.08
CA LEU A 100 -4.68 11.22 5.56
C LEU A 100 -5.54 12.28 4.89
N LEU A 101 -6.23 13.08 5.67
CA LEU A 101 -6.92 14.27 5.19
C LEU A 101 -6.28 15.49 5.83
N LEU A 102 -5.91 16.46 4.99
CA LEU A 102 -5.34 17.73 5.46
C LEU A 102 -6.39 18.82 5.53
N ARG A 103 -7.49 18.64 4.82
CA ARG A 103 -8.59 19.62 4.70
C ARG A 103 -9.92 18.90 4.86
N PRO A 104 -10.93 19.51 5.48
CA PRO A 104 -10.93 20.84 6.11
C PRO A 104 -10.15 20.89 7.42
N ARG A 105 -9.78 19.75 7.99
CA ARG A 105 -8.93 19.65 9.17
C ARG A 105 -8.09 18.38 9.10
N LEU A 106 -7.01 18.36 9.84
CA LEU A 106 -6.14 17.19 9.92
C LEU A 106 -6.91 16.01 10.48
N THR A 107 -7.01 14.93 9.70
CA THR A 107 -7.80 13.76 10.02
C THR A 107 -7.07 12.51 9.58
N LEU A 108 -7.14 11.46 10.38
CA LEU A 108 -6.81 10.11 9.97
C LEU A 108 -8.13 9.37 9.81
N GLN A 109 -8.52 9.17 8.55
CA GLN A 109 -9.83 8.68 8.19
C GLN A 109 -9.79 7.16 7.98
N PRO A 110 -10.56 6.39 8.75
CA PRO A 110 -10.76 4.98 8.43
C PRO A 110 -11.62 4.85 7.18
N MET A 111 -11.36 3.82 6.39
CA MET A 111 -12.14 3.51 5.20
C MET A 111 -13.07 2.34 5.52
N ASN A 112 -13.87 2.53 6.56
CA ASN A 112 -14.87 1.59 7.04
C ASN A 112 -15.78 2.38 8.00
N PRO A 113 -17.10 2.47 7.71
CA PRO A 113 -18.01 3.28 8.55
C PRO A 113 -18.13 2.82 10.00
N SER A 114 -17.74 1.57 10.28
CA SER A 114 -17.77 1.05 11.66
C SER A 114 -16.68 1.63 12.55
N PHE A 115 -15.74 2.39 11.98
CA PHE A 115 -14.63 3.00 12.71
C PHE A 115 -14.74 4.51 12.67
N SER A 116 -14.35 5.16 13.75
CA SER A 116 -14.46 6.62 13.85
C SER A 116 -13.20 7.32 13.35
N PRO A 117 -13.34 8.49 12.71
CA PRO A 117 -12.18 9.30 12.35
C PRO A 117 -11.35 9.69 13.58
N ILE A 118 -10.06 9.83 13.37
CA ILE A 118 -9.13 10.30 14.41
C ILE A 118 -8.70 11.71 14.03
N TYR A 119 -8.76 12.64 15.00
CA TYR A 119 -8.32 14.02 14.81
C TYR A 119 -7.07 14.23 15.65
N PRO A 120 -5.89 13.91 15.12
CA PRO A 120 -4.67 13.92 15.90
C PRO A 120 -4.18 15.35 16.14
N ASP A 121 -3.41 15.51 17.22
CA ASP A 121 -2.65 16.72 17.45
C ASP A 121 -1.52 16.78 16.42
N PRO A 122 -1.42 17.86 15.61
CA PRO A 122 -0.34 17.98 14.62
C PRO A 122 1.05 17.89 15.24
N GLU A 123 1.21 18.27 16.48
CA GLU A 123 2.52 18.24 17.14
C GLU A 123 2.96 16.84 17.55
N THR A 124 2.02 15.92 17.76
CA THR A 124 2.33 14.56 18.19
C THR A 124 2.20 13.52 17.09
N LEU A 125 1.53 13.88 15.98
CA LEU A 125 1.38 12.98 14.86
C LEU A 125 2.70 12.82 14.11
N GLN A 126 3.09 11.57 13.87
CA GLN A 126 4.23 11.26 13.00
C GLN A 126 3.75 10.34 11.88
N ILE A 127 4.11 10.66 10.66
CA ILE A 127 3.83 9.80 9.50
C ILE A 127 5.07 8.96 9.26
N PHE A 128 4.93 7.64 9.42
CA PHE A 128 6.01 6.69 9.17
C PHE A 128 6.31 6.59 7.68
N GLY A 129 5.28 6.55 6.85
CA GLY A 129 5.43 6.46 5.41
C GLY A 129 4.10 6.43 4.69
N VAL A 130 4.17 6.52 3.37
CA VAL A 130 3.00 6.47 2.49
C VAL A 130 2.85 5.07 1.94
N VAL A 131 1.65 4.50 2.04
CA VAL A 131 1.32 3.21 1.43
C VAL A 131 1.04 3.47 -0.04
N THR A 132 1.96 3.07 -0.91
CA THR A 132 1.85 3.31 -2.34
C THR A 132 1.11 2.21 -3.07
N SER A 133 1.10 1.01 -2.52
CA SER A 133 0.36 -0.13 -3.04
C SER A 133 0.21 -1.18 -1.95
N PHE A 134 -0.67 -2.15 -2.17
CA PHE A 134 -0.77 -3.30 -1.29
C PHE A 134 -1.13 -4.53 -2.09
N ILE A 135 -0.78 -5.70 -1.57
CA ILE A 135 -0.98 -6.97 -2.22
C ILE A 135 -1.90 -7.83 -1.36
N HIS A 136 -2.99 -8.27 -1.95
CA HIS A 136 -3.93 -9.19 -1.34
C HIS A 136 -3.83 -10.54 -2.05
N LYS A 137 -3.47 -11.59 -1.32
CA LYS A 137 -3.46 -12.94 -1.86
C LYS A 137 -4.84 -13.56 -1.68
N THR A 138 -5.43 -14.00 -2.79
CA THR A 138 -6.74 -14.64 -2.77
C THR A 138 -6.67 -16.10 -2.31
N ARG A 139 -5.52 -16.75 -2.51
CA ARG A 139 -5.24 -18.10 -2.02
C ARG A 139 -4.38 -18.00 -0.77
N GLY A 140 -4.91 -18.47 0.35
CA GLY A 140 -4.16 -18.53 1.59
C GLY A 140 -3.01 -19.55 1.50
N GLU A 141 -2.08 -19.43 2.42
CA GLU A 141 -0.97 -20.35 2.51
C GLU A 141 -1.37 -21.65 3.18
#